data_2d2cdb7ed0f2b7e38fe6ac03c906b1d7
#
_entry.id   2d2cdb7ed0f2b7e38fe6ac03c906b1d7
#
_cell.length_a   1.000
_cell.length_b   1.000
_cell.length_c   1.000
_cell.angle_alpha   90.00
_cell.angle_beta   90.00
_cell.angle_gamma   90.00
#
_symmetry.space_group_name_H-M   'P 1'
#
loop_
_entity.id
_entity.type
_entity.pdbx_description
1 polymer ?
#
loop_
_entity_poly.entity_id
_entity_poly.type
_entity_poly.pdbx_seq_one_letter_code
_entity_poly.pdbx_strand_id
1 'polypeptide(L)'
;MLELLLCSLLTILPDYLYRRYAQGRRLGQEITLYSVWFELRWGIVACLMLTVGLITVIFYNHPSTTSATLYYRTVPILPETNGRVAEVYVNGVSGEVKQGVPIFRLDSATQEAAAEAARRKIAEVEAAMVAAKTDVLAAEGKIQEARSAHQQAVDELATKQEIYRRNPGAVAVRDIERLQVVVQGRQGGIDAATAAKDAAEIQISTLLPAQKASAEAALAQAEVELRKTVVRAGVNGRVEQFTLRVGDIVNPFMRPAGILIPEGAGRRAIQAGFGQIEAQVMKVGMVAEVTCISKPWTVIPMVVTGVQDFIAAGQLRGGEQLIDPQQVMRPGTILVFLEPLYEGGLEGVTPGSSCIANAYTSNHDLIASGQVGATKGLVLHAVDAVGLVHAMILRIQALLLPIQTLVFGGH
;
A
#
# COMPACT_ATOMS: atom_id res chain seq x y z
N MET A 1 13.21 -19.33 36.21
CA MET A 1 13.73 -19.06 37.59
C MET A 1 12.59 -18.99 38.59
N LEU A 2 11.50 -18.28 38.32
CA LEU A 2 10.34 -18.13 39.20
C LEU A 2 9.59 -19.45 39.35
N GLU A 3 9.45 -20.23 38.30
CA GLU A 3 8.83 -21.55 38.24
C GLU A 3 9.54 -22.53 39.16
N LEU A 4 10.87 -22.52 39.14
CA LEU A 4 11.69 -23.37 39.99
C LEU A 4 11.55 -22.98 41.47
N LEU A 5 11.47 -21.69 41.80
CA LEU A 5 11.20 -21.23 43.17
C LEU A 5 9.82 -21.69 43.65
N LEU A 6 8.78 -21.53 42.80
CA LEU A 6 7.42 -21.95 43.16
C LEU A 6 7.31 -23.47 43.34
N CYS A 7 7.93 -24.25 42.44
CA CYS A 7 7.99 -25.69 42.55
C CYS A 7 8.79 -26.14 43.80
N SER A 8 9.90 -25.46 44.12
CA SER A 8 10.71 -25.79 45.30
C SER A 8 9.95 -25.56 46.63
N LEU A 9 9.11 -24.53 46.65
CA LEU A 9 8.26 -24.25 47.82
C LEU A 9 7.17 -25.30 48.00
N LEU A 10 6.69 -25.92 46.92
CA LEU A 10 5.67 -26.95 46.94
C LEU A 10 6.23 -28.36 47.19
N THR A 11 7.51 -28.62 46.93
CA THR A 11 8.10 -29.94 46.96
C THR A 11 9.26 -30.05 47.95
N ILE A 12 10.28 -29.22 47.84
CA ILE A 12 11.48 -29.26 48.66
C ILE A 12 11.17 -28.79 50.08
N LEU A 13 10.38 -27.73 50.26
CA LEU A 13 10.04 -27.20 51.56
C LEU A 13 9.24 -28.20 52.42
N PRO A 14 8.17 -28.86 51.90
CA PRO A 14 7.48 -29.91 52.66
C PRO A 14 8.37 -31.11 53.03
N ASP A 15 9.23 -31.58 52.10
CA ASP A 15 10.19 -32.67 52.39
C ASP A 15 11.16 -32.25 53.49
N TYR A 16 11.66 -31.01 53.46
CA TYR A 16 12.50 -30.46 54.52
C TYR A 16 11.74 -30.33 55.85
N LEU A 17 10.52 -29.82 55.87
CA LEU A 17 9.71 -29.70 57.07
C LEU A 17 9.41 -31.07 57.69
N TYR A 18 9.08 -32.07 56.88
CA TYR A 18 8.90 -33.45 57.35
C TYR A 18 10.16 -34.00 58.01
N ARG A 19 11.35 -33.84 57.40
CA ARG A 19 12.62 -34.29 57.97
C ARG A 19 12.97 -33.54 59.24
N ARG A 20 12.66 -32.26 59.32
CA ARG A 20 12.93 -31.43 60.49
C ARG A 20 12.04 -31.81 61.67
N TYR A 21 10.74 -31.93 61.45
CA TYR A 21 9.79 -32.13 62.54
C TYR A 21 9.51 -33.62 62.87
N ALA A 22 9.51 -34.48 61.88
CA ALA A 22 9.26 -35.91 62.08
C ALA A 22 10.55 -36.71 62.31
N GLN A 23 11.69 -36.34 61.71
CA GLN A 23 12.95 -37.04 61.77
C GLN A 23 14.01 -36.35 62.64
N GLY A 24 13.76 -35.13 63.14
CA GLY A 24 14.65 -34.33 63.95
C GLY A 24 15.90 -33.77 63.24
N ARG A 25 16.02 -33.92 61.93
CA ARG A 25 17.19 -33.47 61.13
C ARG A 25 17.21 -31.98 60.93
N ARG A 26 18.35 -31.31 61.22
CA ARG A 26 18.50 -29.82 61.08
C ARG A 26 19.41 -29.46 59.95
N LEU A 27 19.05 -28.35 59.27
CA LEU A 27 19.89 -27.76 58.26
C LEU A 27 21.18 -27.21 58.89
N GLY A 28 22.34 -27.48 58.26
CA GLY A 28 23.65 -27.09 58.77
C GLY A 28 24.29 -28.07 59.75
N GLN A 29 23.56 -29.07 60.28
CA GLN A 29 24.08 -30.12 61.14
C GLN A 29 24.03 -31.47 60.41
N GLU A 30 22.86 -32.12 60.32
CA GLU A 30 22.69 -33.38 59.61
C GLU A 30 22.46 -33.20 58.11
N ILE A 31 21.78 -32.10 57.70
CA ILE A 31 21.58 -31.75 56.33
C ILE A 31 22.61 -30.65 55.92
N THR A 32 23.76 -31.08 55.42
CA THR A 32 24.86 -30.21 54.94
C THR A 32 24.78 -29.99 53.45
N LEU A 33 25.59 -29.07 52.89
CA LEU A 33 25.71 -28.88 51.47
C LEU A 33 26.08 -30.15 50.67
N TYR A 34 26.78 -31.08 51.31
CA TYR A 34 27.18 -32.38 50.73
C TYR A 34 26.06 -33.43 50.82
N SER A 35 25.29 -33.43 51.90
CA SER A 35 24.23 -34.45 52.17
C SER A 35 22.86 -34.00 51.65
N VAL A 36 22.63 -32.73 51.35
CA VAL A 36 21.33 -32.18 50.90
C VAL A 36 20.76 -32.95 49.71
N TRP A 37 21.60 -33.36 48.79
CA TRP A 37 21.26 -34.11 47.61
C TRP A 37 20.70 -35.51 47.92
N PHE A 38 21.20 -36.13 48.91
CA PHE A 38 20.73 -37.42 49.38
C PHE A 38 19.53 -37.31 50.32
N GLU A 39 19.59 -36.37 51.25
CA GLU A 39 18.56 -36.16 52.24
C GLU A 39 17.25 -35.63 51.68
N LEU A 40 17.32 -34.67 50.78
CA LEU A 40 16.15 -34.05 50.12
C LEU A 40 15.90 -34.58 48.71
N ARG A 41 16.42 -35.77 48.39
CA ARG A 41 16.34 -36.35 47.03
C ARG A 41 14.91 -36.42 46.47
N TRP A 42 13.93 -36.77 47.30
CA TRP A 42 12.54 -36.88 46.86
C TRP A 42 11.94 -35.52 46.56
N GLY A 43 12.16 -34.54 47.42
CA GLY A 43 11.74 -33.13 47.17
C GLY A 43 12.41 -32.54 45.94
N ILE A 44 13.70 -32.80 45.71
CA ILE A 44 14.48 -32.32 44.57
C ILE A 44 14.00 -32.97 43.27
N VAL A 45 13.83 -34.30 43.25
CA VAL A 45 13.34 -35.01 42.06
C VAL A 45 11.91 -34.59 41.72
N ALA A 46 11.03 -34.46 42.70
CA ALA A 46 9.67 -33.99 42.51
C ALA A 46 9.65 -32.54 42.01
N CYS A 47 10.54 -31.67 42.52
CA CYS A 47 10.71 -30.31 42.07
C CYS A 47 11.09 -30.25 40.58
N LEU A 48 12.10 -31.03 40.18
CA LEU A 48 12.54 -31.08 38.77
C LEU A 48 11.42 -31.55 37.85
N MET A 49 10.75 -32.66 38.21
CA MET A 49 9.64 -33.20 37.43
C MET A 49 8.48 -32.20 37.30
N LEU A 50 8.11 -31.57 38.44
CA LEU A 50 7.04 -30.56 38.43
C LEU A 50 7.42 -29.32 37.62
N THR A 51 8.67 -28.85 37.73
CA THR A 51 9.17 -27.70 36.96
C THR A 51 9.17 -27.97 35.47
N VAL A 52 9.68 -29.13 35.05
CA VAL A 52 9.67 -29.52 33.63
C VAL A 52 8.23 -29.66 33.13
N GLY A 53 7.36 -30.31 33.87
CA GLY A 53 5.94 -30.45 33.53
C GLY A 53 5.25 -29.09 33.41
N LEU A 54 5.44 -28.21 34.39
CA LEU A 54 4.87 -26.89 34.43
C LEU A 54 5.34 -26.02 33.20
N ILE A 55 6.64 -26.01 32.94
CA ILE A 55 7.22 -25.29 31.82
C ILE A 55 6.65 -25.83 30.49
N THR A 56 6.55 -27.15 30.35
CA THR A 56 5.98 -27.76 29.13
C THR A 56 4.52 -27.36 28.94
N VAL A 57 3.69 -27.41 29.98
CA VAL A 57 2.27 -27.03 29.92
C VAL A 57 2.12 -25.54 29.62
N ILE A 58 2.95 -24.68 30.26
CA ILE A 58 2.93 -23.23 30.02
C ILE A 58 3.22 -22.94 28.53
N PHE A 59 4.39 -23.31 28.04
CA PHE A 59 4.81 -22.93 26.68
C PHE A 59 4.04 -23.65 25.59
N TYR A 60 3.46 -24.81 25.84
CA TYR A 60 2.60 -25.47 24.86
C TYR A 60 1.24 -24.83 24.76
N ASN A 61 0.56 -24.50 25.87
CA ASN A 61 -0.82 -23.98 25.84
C ASN A 61 -0.89 -22.44 25.90
N HIS A 62 0.14 -21.78 26.42
CA HIS A 62 0.20 -20.33 26.54
C HIS A 62 1.46 -19.81 25.88
N PRO A 63 1.44 -19.63 24.56
CA PRO A 63 2.58 -19.19 23.75
C PRO A 63 3.17 -17.87 24.23
N SER A 64 4.51 -17.80 24.23
CA SER A 64 5.26 -16.61 24.62
C SER A 64 6.38 -16.34 23.64
N THR A 65 6.60 -15.07 23.32
CA THR A 65 7.70 -14.67 22.45
C THR A 65 8.32 -13.35 22.88
N THR A 66 9.62 -13.25 22.72
CA THR A 66 10.37 -11.99 22.82
C THR A 66 10.57 -11.30 21.46
N SER A 67 10.13 -11.97 20.39
CA SER A 67 10.23 -11.47 19.02
C SER A 67 8.94 -10.78 18.58
N ALA A 68 8.52 -9.78 19.35
CA ALA A 68 7.38 -8.94 19.01
C ALA A 68 7.82 -7.50 18.75
N THR A 69 7.20 -6.83 17.78
CA THR A 69 7.56 -5.47 17.40
C THR A 69 6.32 -4.68 17.02
N LEU A 70 6.24 -3.43 17.48
CA LEU A 70 5.23 -2.49 17.03
C LEU A 70 5.58 -2.04 15.60
N TYR A 71 4.96 -2.66 14.62
CA TYR A 71 5.25 -2.35 13.22
C TYR A 71 4.56 -1.08 12.76
N TYR A 72 5.15 -0.43 11.77
CA TYR A 72 4.59 0.75 11.14
C TYR A 72 4.86 0.72 9.64
N ARG A 73 3.93 1.30 8.90
CA ARG A 73 4.06 1.42 7.45
C ARG A 73 4.92 2.63 7.11
N THR A 74 5.82 2.46 6.16
CA THR A 74 6.56 3.54 5.52
C THR A 74 6.14 3.65 4.06
N VAL A 75 6.22 4.86 3.52
CA VAL A 75 5.98 5.15 2.10
C VAL A 75 7.29 5.66 1.52
N PRO A 76 7.91 4.95 0.58
CA PRO A 76 9.11 5.42 -0.07
C PRO A 76 8.82 6.65 -0.93
N ILE A 77 9.66 7.66 -0.87
CA ILE A 77 9.56 8.86 -1.71
C ILE A 77 10.35 8.61 -2.99
N LEU A 78 9.61 8.35 -4.07
CA LEU A 78 10.17 8.07 -5.40
C LEU A 78 9.65 9.09 -6.40
N PRO A 79 10.48 9.59 -7.34
CA PRO A 79 10.00 10.36 -8.47
C PRO A 79 9.25 9.44 -9.45
N GLU A 80 8.28 9.98 -10.16
CA GLU A 80 7.57 9.26 -11.22
C GLU A 80 8.30 9.33 -12.57
N THR A 81 9.23 10.27 -12.71
CA THR A 81 10.02 10.50 -13.93
C THR A 81 11.49 10.70 -13.61
N ASN A 82 12.34 10.45 -14.60
CA ASN A 82 13.77 10.72 -14.50
C ASN A 82 14.04 12.20 -14.60
N GLY A 83 15.02 12.70 -13.85
CA GLY A 83 15.42 14.10 -13.98
C GLY A 83 16.51 14.48 -13.01
N ARG A 84 17.00 15.72 -13.18
CA ARG A 84 17.90 16.37 -12.24
C ARG A 84 17.08 17.14 -11.20
N VAL A 85 17.44 17.07 -9.95
CA VAL A 85 16.80 17.83 -8.88
C VAL A 85 17.13 19.32 -9.04
N ALA A 86 16.10 20.13 -9.26
CA ALA A 86 16.21 21.59 -9.40
C ALA A 86 16.03 22.29 -8.05
N GLU A 87 15.09 21.82 -7.22
CA GLU A 87 14.77 22.42 -5.93
C GLU A 87 14.41 21.34 -4.91
N VAL A 88 14.72 21.61 -3.65
CA VAL A 88 14.37 20.79 -2.49
C VAL A 88 13.62 21.66 -1.50
N TYR A 89 12.44 21.23 -1.05
CA TYR A 89 11.58 22.01 -0.15
C TYR A 89 11.62 21.48 1.30
N VAL A 90 12.10 20.26 1.52
CA VAL A 90 12.27 19.68 2.86
C VAL A 90 13.60 20.13 3.43
N ASN A 91 13.56 20.79 4.59
CA ASN A 91 14.75 21.27 5.28
C ASN A 91 15.37 20.16 6.15
N GLY A 92 16.59 19.73 5.82
CA GLY A 92 17.34 18.75 6.60
C GLY A 92 16.98 17.29 6.29
N VAL A 93 17.41 16.41 7.18
CA VAL A 93 17.25 14.94 7.01
C VAL A 93 15.85 14.47 7.38
N SER A 94 15.12 15.24 8.19
CA SER A 94 13.75 14.95 8.61
C SER A 94 12.90 16.23 8.68
N GLY A 95 11.59 16.11 8.38
CA GLY A 95 10.65 17.22 8.44
C GLY A 95 9.20 16.77 8.37
N GLU A 96 8.31 17.49 9.05
CA GLU A 96 6.88 17.26 8.95
C GLU A 96 6.32 17.80 7.64
N VAL A 97 5.45 17.02 7.00
CA VAL A 97 4.82 17.38 5.74
C VAL A 97 3.33 17.04 5.75
N LYS A 98 2.52 17.87 5.12
CA LYS A 98 1.11 17.61 4.86
C LYS A 98 0.93 17.03 3.47
N GLN A 99 -0.13 16.26 3.28
CA GLN A 99 -0.51 15.73 1.98
C GLN A 99 -0.58 16.83 0.93
N GLY A 100 -0.02 16.58 -0.26
CA GLY A 100 0.00 17.52 -1.38
C GLY A 100 1.12 18.57 -1.34
N VAL A 101 1.83 18.74 -0.21
CA VAL A 101 2.96 19.66 -0.11
C VAL A 101 4.12 19.13 -0.98
N PRO A 102 4.78 19.99 -1.79
CA PRO A 102 5.93 19.58 -2.58
C PRO A 102 7.12 19.23 -1.67
N ILE A 103 7.80 18.13 -2.00
CA ILE A 103 9.00 17.65 -1.29
C ILE A 103 10.24 18.10 -2.06
N PHE A 104 10.26 17.88 -3.37
CA PHE A 104 11.31 18.36 -4.27
C PHE A 104 10.75 18.52 -5.69
N ARG A 105 11.48 19.28 -6.51
CA ARG A 105 11.15 19.53 -7.93
C ARG A 105 12.31 19.12 -8.82
N LEU A 106 12.00 18.45 -9.90
CA LEU A 106 12.94 18.15 -10.97
C LEU A 106 13.02 19.33 -11.97
N ASP A 107 14.08 19.36 -12.74
CA ASP A 107 14.19 20.25 -13.90
C ASP A 107 13.07 19.91 -14.89
N SER A 108 12.23 20.90 -15.19
CA SER A 108 11.01 20.79 -15.99
C SER A 108 11.12 21.43 -17.36
N ALA A 109 12.30 21.92 -17.75
CA ALA A 109 12.47 22.70 -18.98
C ALA A 109 11.97 21.98 -20.25
N THR A 110 12.21 20.67 -20.34
CA THR A 110 11.74 19.85 -21.48
C THR A 110 10.23 19.66 -21.48
N GLN A 111 9.63 19.44 -20.32
CA GLN A 111 8.17 19.26 -20.17
C GLN A 111 7.41 20.57 -20.38
N GLU A 112 7.96 21.68 -19.91
CA GLU A 112 7.42 23.02 -20.16
C GLU A 112 7.44 23.37 -21.66
N ALA A 113 8.56 23.09 -22.35
CA ALA A 113 8.65 23.27 -23.79
C ALA A 113 7.66 22.40 -24.57
N ALA A 114 7.45 21.15 -24.13
CA ALA A 114 6.46 20.26 -24.74
C ALA A 114 5.02 20.77 -24.57
N ALA A 115 4.67 21.22 -23.35
CA ALA A 115 3.36 21.82 -23.08
C ALA A 115 3.11 23.08 -23.90
N GLU A 116 4.13 23.96 -24.04
CA GLU A 116 4.04 25.15 -24.85
C GLU A 116 3.89 24.83 -26.34
N ALA A 117 4.62 23.82 -26.84
CA ALA A 117 4.47 23.37 -28.24
C ALA A 117 3.06 22.82 -28.50
N ALA A 118 2.47 22.09 -27.56
CA ALA A 118 1.09 21.61 -27.69
C ALA A 118 0.06 22.75 -27.65
N ARG A 119 0.26 23.79 -26.82
CA ARG A 119 -0.59 25.00 -26.83
C ARG A 119 -0.55 25.72 -28.15
N ARG A 120 0.65 25.89 -28.76
CA ARG A 120 0.79 26.51 -30.10
C ARG A 120 0.10 25.70 -31.18
N LYS A 121 0.09 24.36 -31.07
CA LYS A 121 -0.62 23.51 -32.02
C LYS A 121 -2.14 23.71 -31.96
N ILE A 122 -2.71 23.93 -30.79
CA ILE A 122 -4.13 24.27 -30.63
C ILE A 122 -4.41 25.62 -31.34
N ALA A 123 -3.59 26.65 -31.10
CA ALA A 123 -3.74 27.94 -31.70
C ALA A 123 -3.63 27.88 -33.24
N GLU A 124 -2.74 27.05 -33.78
CA GLU A 124 -2.61 26.78 -35.20
C GLU A 124 -3.91 26.22 -35.81
N VAL A 125 -4.49 25.20 -35.16
CA VAL A 125 -5.75 24.60 -35.60
C VAL A 125 -6.91 25.58 -35.47
N GLU A 126 -6.96 26.40 -34.42
CA GLU A 126 -7.97 27.46 -34.28
C GLU A 126 -7.87 28.51 -35.39
N ALA A 127 -6.67 28.92 -35.78
CA ALA A 127 -6.44 29.80 -36.91
C ALA A 127 -6.89 29.12 -38.21
N ALA A 128 -6.62 27.83 -38.41
CA ALA A 128 -7.10 27.08 -39.57
C ALA A 128 -8.64 27.00 -39.61
N MET A 129 -9.31 26.89 -38.44
CA MET A 129 -10.77 26.92 -38.36
C MET A 129 -11.34 28.29 -38.81
N VAL A 130 -10.66 29.38 -38.45
CA VAL A 130 -11.05 30.71 -38.92
C VAL A 130 -10.86 30.85 -40.43
N ALA A 131 -9.73 30.39 -40.99
CA ALA A 131 -9.47 30.39 -42.42
C ALA A 131 -10.51 29.55 -43.17
N ALA A 132 -10.81 28.34 -42.71
CA ALA A 132 -11.80 27.48 -43.35
C ALA A 132 -13.22 28.10 -43.39
N LYS A 133 -13.59 28.95 -42.43
CA LYS A 133 -14.85 29.72 -42.48
C LYS A 133 -14.86 30.69 -43.63
N THR A 134 -13.74 31.32 -43.94
CA THR A 134 -13.65 32.22 -45.13
C THR A 134 -13.71 31.45 -46.45
N ASP A 135 -13.19 30.20 -46.45
CA ASP A 135 -13.27 29.33 -47.63
C ASP A 135 -14.73 28.92 -47.94
N VAL A 136 -15.55 28.69 -46.92
CA VAL A 136 -17.00 28.44 -47.11
C VAL A 136 -17.67 29.65 -47.74
N LEU A 137 -17.39 30.88 -47.26
CA LEU A 137 -17.95 32.12 -47.85
C LEU A 137 -17.49 32.30 -49.29
N ALA A 138 -16.23 31.99 -49.60
CA ALA A 138 -15.72 32.03 -50.95
C ALA A 138 -16.40 31.01 -51.89
N ALA A 139 -16.65 29.80 -51.36
CA ALA A 139 -17.38 28.76 -52.09
C ALA A 139 -18.86 29.15 -52.34
N GLU A 140 -19.52 29.83 -51.40
CA GLU A 140 -20.86 30.37 -51.57
C GLU A 140 -20.89 31.44 -52.68
N GLY A 141 -19.87 32.32 -52.75
CA GLY A 141 -19.72 33.28 -53.86
C GLY A 141 -19.62 32.58 -55.21
N LYS A 142 -18.83 31.50 -55.30
CA LYS A 142 -18.71 30.68 -56.52
C LYS A 142 -20.01 30.04 -56.98
N ILE A 143 -20.79 29.51 -56.00
CA ILE A 143 -22.11 28.93 -56.26
C ILE A 143 -23.02 30.03 -56.86
N GLN A 144 -23.02 31.25 -56.31
CA GLN A 144 -23.83 32.36 -56.85
C GLN A 144 -23.41 32.78 -58.25
N GLU A 145 -22.11 32.84 -58.56
CA GLU A 145 -21.55 33.04 -59.83
C GLU A 145 -22.02 31.97 -60.85
N ALA A 146 -21.89 30.69 -60.51
CA ALA A 146 -22.30 29.56 -61.33
C ALA A 146 -23.81 29.61 -61.61
N ARG A 147 -24.65 29.92 -60.61
CA ARG A 147 -26.09 30.04 -60.70
C ARG A 147 -26.46 31.19 -61.67
N SER A 148 -25.80 32.35 -61.59
CA SER A 148 -26.02 33.49 -62.49
C SER A 148 -25.67 33.14 -63.94
N ALA A 149 -24.55 32.43 -64.17
CA ALA A 149 -24.13 31.97 -65.47
C ALA A 149 -25.09 30.91 -66.07
N HIS A 150 -25.63 30.02 -65.24
CA HIS A 150 -26.66 29.04 -65.63
C HIS A 150 -27.96 29.75 -66.00
N GLN A 151 -28.44 30.70 -65.18
CA GLN A 151 -29.67 31.45 -65.46
C GLN A 151 -29.57 32.23 -66.78
N GLN A 152 -28.42 32.86 -67.02
CA GLN A 152 -28.18 33.55 -68.28
C GLN A 152 -28.29 32.59 -69.48
N ALA A 153 -27.72 31.39 -69.39
CA ALA A 153 -27.80 30.40 -70.46
C ALA A 153 -29.25 29.88 -70.66
N VAL A 154 -30.03 29.74 -69.62
CA VAL A 154 -31.44 29.31 -69.58
C VAL A 154 -32.27 30.41 -70.27
N ASP A 155 -32.07 31.69 -69.94
CA ASP A 155 -32.79 32.80 -70.50
C ASP A 155 -32.49 33.00 -72.05
N GLU A 156 -31.21 32.76 -72.42
CA GLU A 156 -30.83 32.76 -73.84
C GLU A 156 -31.49 31.62 -74.62
N LEU A 157 -31.49 30.40 -74.07
CA LEU A 157 -32.16 29.23 -74.63
C LEU A 157 -33.68 29.48 -74.78
N ALA A 158 -34.33 29.98 -73.73
CA ALA A 158 -35.78 30.29 -73.75
C ALA A 158 -36.11 31.33 -74.81
N THR A 159 -35.27 32.38 -74.92
CA THR A 159 -35.46 33.39 -75.94
C THR A 159 -35.34 32.83 -77.35
N LYS A 160 -34.34 31.95 -77.62
CA LYS A 160 -34.16 31.32 -78.93
C LYS A 160 -35.30 30.34 -79.29
N GLN A 161 -35.78 29.57 -78.30
CA GLN A 161 -36.90 28.69 -78.43
C GLN A 161 -38.21 29.43 -78.77
N GLU A 162 -38.47 30.56 -78.10
CA GLU A 162 -39.63 31.42 -78.38
C GLU A 162 -39.57 32.02 -79.74
N ILE A 163 -38.42 32.52 -80.25
CA ILE A 163 -38.22 33.04 -81.63
C ILE A 163 -38.51 31.90 -82.64
N TYR A 164 -37.94 30.68 -82.39
CA TYR A 164 -38.17 29.57 -83.29
C TYR A 164 -39.64 29.15 -83.33
N ARG A 165 -40.36 29.16 -82.17
CA ARG A 165 -41.80 28.88 -82.11
C ARG A 165 -42.63 29.90 -82.95
N ARG A 166 -42.22 31.15 -82.90
CA ARG A 166 -42.91 32.20 -83.67
C ARG A 166 -42.56 32.22 -85.21
N ASN A 167 -41.30 31.91 -85.48
CA ASN A 167 -40.80 31.86 -86.87
C ASN A 167 -39.70 30.79 -86.98
N PRO A 168 -40.07 29.53 -87.43
CA PRO A 168 -39.11 28.40 -87.49
C PRO A 168 -37.92 28.63 -88.45
N GLY A 169 -37.96 29.64 -89.33
CA GLY A 169 -36.84 30.01 -90.24
C GLY A 169 -35.84 31.03 -89.67
N ALA A 170 -36.12 31.64 -88.52
CA ALA A 170 -35.31 32.67 -87.91
C ALA A 170 -34.14 32.15 -87.06
N VAL A 171 -34.19 30.89 -86.60
CA VAL A 171 -33.19 30.26 -85.72
C VAL A 171 -32.94 28.85 -86.22
N ALA A 172 -31.67 28.44 -86.33
CA ALA A 172 -31.34 27.04 -86.66
C ALA A 172 -31.56 26.11 -85.44
N VAL A 173 -32.18 24.90 -85.65
CA VAL A 173 -32.39 23.91 -84.64
C VAL A 173 -31.07 23.53 -83.93
N ARG A 174 -30.01 23.43 -84.64
CA ARG A 174 -28.67 23.15 -84.17
C ARG A 174 -28.17 24.20 -83.12
N ASP A 175 -28.61 25.44 -83.20
CA ASP A 175 -28.25 26.47 -82.21
C ASP A 175 -29.02 26.26 -80.91
N ILE A 176 -30.27 25.83 -80.99
CA ILE A 176 -31.07 25.44 -79.82
C ILE A 176 -30.46 24.23 -79.09
N GLU A 177 -30.11 23.19 -79.87
CA GLU A 177 -29.45 21.99 -79.31
C GLU A 177 -28.12 22.35 -78.66
N ARG A 178 -27.32 23.23 -79.30
CA ARG A 178 -26.04 23.68 -78.65
C ARG A 178 -26.28 24.42 -77.33
N LEU A 179 -27.29 25.32 -77.28
CA LEU A 179 -27.64 26.01 -76.05
C LEU A 179 -28.15 25.07 -74.95
N GLN A 180 -28.89 24.03 -75.33
CA GLN A 180 -29.27 22.99 -74.34
C GLN A 180 -28.04 22.31 -73.69
N VAL A 181 -27.04 22.01 -74.55
CA VAL A 181 -25.76 21.43 -73.99
C VAL A 181 -25.03 22.45 -73.13
N VAL A 182 -25.06 23.75 -73.48
CA VAL A 182 -24.47 24.81 -72.65
C VAL A 182 -25.18 24.92 -71.29
N VAL A 183 -26.52 24.92 -71.24
CA VAL A 183 -27.31 24.93 -70.00
C VAL A 183 -26.94 23.74 -69.15
N GLN A 184 -26.86 22.52 -69.71
CA GLN A 184 -26.50 21.33 -69.02
C GLN A 184 -25.05 21.43 -68.51
N GLY A 185 -24.10 21.96 -69.28
CA GLY A 185 -22.74 22.19 -68.82
C GLY A 185 -22.64 23.20 -67.65
N ARG A 186 -23.50 24.28 -67.71
CA ARG A 186 -23.57 25.26 -66.62
C ARG A 186 -24.18 24.67 -65.32
N GLN A 187 -25.16 23.74 -65.43
CA GLN A 187 -25.69 23.01 -64.32
C GLN A 187 -24.58 22.17 -63.63
N GLY A 188 -23.73 21.49 -64.43
CA GLY A 188 -22.56 20.77 -63.89
C GLY A 188 -21.60 21.70 -63.15
N GLY A 189 -21.51 22.96 -63.54
CA GLY A 189 -20.75 24.00 -62.84
C GLY A 189 -21.32 24.34 -61.46
N ILE A 190 -22.65 24.39 -61.31
CA ILE A 190 -23.32 24.59 -60.02
C ILE A 190 -23.05 23.37 -59.09
N ASP A 191 -23.19 22.17 -59.64
CA ASP A 191 -22.98 20.94 -58.87
C ASP A 191 -21.54 20.85 -58.36
N ALA A 192 -20.56 21.20 -59.20
CA ALA A 192 -19.14 21.25 -58.80
C ALA A 192 -18.87 22.30 -57.70
N ALA A 193 -19.46 23.51 -57.83
CA ALA A 193 -19.31 24.54 -56.81
C ALA A 193 -20.01 24.19 -55.51
N THR A 194 -21.14 23.50 -55.56
CA THR A 194 -21.85 22.97 -54.40
C THR A 194 -21.01 21.91 -53.67
N ALA A 195 -20.45 20.94 -54.39
CA ALA A 195 -19.56 19.92 -53.83
C ALA A 195 -18.30 20.55 -53.17
N ALA A 196 -17.77 21.64 -53.75
CA ALA A 196 -16.66 22.38 -53.15
C ALA A 196 -17.05 23.05 -51.80
N LYS A 197 -18.28 23.61 -51.71
CA LYS A 197 -18.82 24.15 -50.46
C LYS A 197 -18.99 23.04 -49.42
N ASP A 198 -19.61 21.90 -49.77
CA ASP A 198 -19.83 20.77 -48.87
C ASP A 198 -18.51 20.23 -48.32
N ALA A 199 -17.46 20.18 -49.15
CA ALA A 199 -16.12 19.77 -48.71
C ALA A 199 -15.55 20.77 -47.70
N ALA A 200 -15.71 22.08 -47.90
CA ALA A 200 -15.27 23.09 -46.93
C ALA A 200 -16.07 23.04 -45.62
N GLU A 201 -17.38 22.76 -45.69
CA GLU A 201 -18.22 22.58 -44.51
C GLU A 201 -17.83 21.32 -43.71
N ILE A 202 -17.53 20.21 -44.38
CA ILE A 202 -17.01 18.99 -43.73
C ILE A 202 -15.67 19.27 -43.03
N GLN A 203 -14.83 20.06 -43.61
CA GLN A 203 -13.56 20.47 -43.01
C GLN A 203 -13.78 21.19 -41.66
N ILE A 204 -14.76 22.11 -41.59
CA ILE A 204 -15.09 22.88 -40.39
C ILE A 204 -15.84 22.01 -39.36
N SER A 205 -16.80 21.23 -39.83
CA SER A 205 -17.71 20.50 -38.95
C SER A 205 -17.10 19.21 -38.37
N THR A 206 -16.14 18.59 -39.07
CA THR A 206 -15.62 17.27 -38.71
C THR A 206 -14.11 17.23 -38.58
N LEU A 207 -13.37 17.65 -39.61
CA LEU A 207 -11.92 17.45 -39.65
C LEU A 207 -11.19 18.34 -38.64
N LEU A 208 -11.41 19.64 -38.66
CA LEU A 208 -10.72 20.62 -37.81
C LEU A 208 -11.10 20.46 -36.33
N PRO A 209 -12.37 20.20 -35.93
CA PRO A 209 -12.70 19.87 -34.56
C PRO A 209 -12.01 18.58 -34.05
N ALA A 210 -11.91 17.57 -34.91
CA ALA A 210 -11.18 16.33 -34.54
C ALA A 210 -9.67 16.60 -34.36
N GLN A 211 -9.07 17.42 -35.20
CA GLN A 211 -7.67 17.86 -35.06
C GLN A 211 -7.47 18.68 -33.77
N LYS A 212 -8.41 19.59 -33.44
CA LYS A 212 -8.38 20.37 -32.20
C LYS A 212 -8.44 19.46 -30.99
N ALA A 213 -9.38 18.51 -30.95
CA ALA A 213 -9.49 17.56 -29.85
C ALA A 213 -8.21 16.71 -29.66
N SER A 214 -7.58 16.32 -30.78
CA SER A 214 -6.28 15.63 -30.74
C SER A 214 -5.17 16.50 -30.15
N ALA A 215 -5.11 17.77 -30.52
CA ALA A 215 -4.13 18.71 -29.97
C ALA A 215 -4.37 19.03 -28.50
N GLU A 216 -5.62 19.14 -28.07
CA GLU A 216 -6.00 19.29 -26.65
C GLU A 216 -5.62 18.07 -25.83
N ALA A 217 -5.80 16.85 -26.35
CA ALA A 217 -5.35 15.63 -25.70
C ALA A 217 -3.82 15.58 -25.56
N ALA A 218 -3.08 16.03 -26.57
CA ALA A 218 -1.62 16.14 -26.51
C ALA A 218 -1.16 17.16 -25.44
N LEU A 219 -1.86 18.30 -25.31
CA LEU A 219 -1.60 19.27 -24.25
C LEU A 219 -1.84 18.66 -22.87
N ALA A 220 -2.98 18.00 -22.68
CA ALA A 220 -3.31 17.34 -21.41
C ALA A 220 -2.24 16.32 -21.01
N GLN A 221 -1.73 15.55 -21.97
CA GLN A 221 -0.63 14.62 -21.73
C GLN A 221 0.66 15.35 -21.31
N ALA A 222 1.05 16.41 -22.02
CA ALA A 222 2.24 17.20 -21.69
C ALA A 222 2.14 17.83 -20.30
N GLU A 223 0.95 18.30 -19.90
CA GLU A 223 0.70 18.85 -18.56
C GLU A 223 0.75 17.78 -17.47
N VAL A 224 0.35 16.54 -17.74
CA VAL A 224 0.54 15.41 -16.81
C VAL A 224 2.03 15.16 -16.59
N GLU A 225 2.82 15.09 -17.65
CA GLU A 225 4.27 14.90 -17.54
C GLU A 225 4.94 16.07 -16.80
N LEU A 226 4.49 17.29 -17.02
CA LEU A 226 4.96 18.45 -16.27
C LEU A 226 4.62 18.35 -14.78
N ARG A 227 3.41 17.93 -14.43
CA ARG A 227 3.02 17.74 -13.02
C ARG A 227 3.86 16.68 -12.31
N LYS A 228 4.29 15.61 -12.99
CA LYS A 228 5.16 14.56 -12.45
C LYS A 228 6.56 15.05 -12.07
N THR A 229 6.99 16.22 -12.59
CA THR A 229 8.29 16.80 -12.19
C THR A 229 8.29 17.33 -10.75
N VAL A 230 7.12 17.56 -10.15
CA VAL A 230 6.99 17.99 -8.74
C VAL A 230 6.54 16.83 -7.90
N VAL A 231 7.46 16.27 -7.12
CA VAL A 231 7.17 15.18 -6.18
C VAL A 231 6.54 15.75 -4.92
N ARG A 232 5.36 15.26 -4.57
CA ARG A 232 4.54 15.73 -3.45
C ARG A 232 4.35 14.65 -2.41
N ALA A 233 4.10 15.03 -1.16
CA ALA A 233 3.73 14.11 -0.10
C ALA A 233 2.37 13.46 -0.41
N GLY A 234 2.34 12.12 -0.49
CA GLY A 234 1.10 11.36 -0.74
C GLY A 234 0.15 11.32 0.45
N VAL A 235 0.66 11.50 1.67
CA VAL A 235 -0.09 11.47 2.94
C VAL A 235 0.51 12.47 3.93
N ASN A 236 -0.26 12.83 4.97
CA ASN A 236 0.31 13.57 6.10
C ASN A 236 1.29 12.69 6.85
N GLY A 237 2.40 13.26 7.30
CA GLY A 237 3.38 12.51 8.07
C GLY A 237 4.71 13.22 8.18
N ARG A 238 5.72 12.44 8.51
CA ARG A 238 7.09 12.91 8.68
C ARG A 238 8.02 12.27 7.66
N VAL A 239 8.74 13.09 6.94
CA VAL A 239 9.81 12.64 6.05
C VAL A 239 11.04 12.33 6.89
N GLU A 240 11.64 11.17 6.70
CA GLU A 240 12.87 10.74 7.35
C GLU A 240 13.89 10.27 6.31
N GLN A 241 15.16 10.36 6.68
CA GLN A 241 16.30 9.92 5.86
C GLN A 241 16.32 10.57 4.46
N PHE A 242 15.87 11.82 4.36
CA PHE A 242 15.90 12.55 3.10
C PHE A 242 17.34 12.97 2.76
N THR A 243 17.87 12.46 1.65
CA THR A 243 19.29 12.61 1.29
C THR A 243 19.52 13.39 -0.01
N LEU A 244 18.47 13.71 -0.77
CA LEU A 244 18.62 14.40 -2.05
C LEU A 244 19.10 15.84 -1.88
N ARG A 245 19.93 16.25 -2.85
CA ARG A 245 20.42 17.62 -2.99
C ARG A 245 20.14 18.16 -4.39
N VAL A 246 20.11 19.47 -4.51
CA VAL A 246 20.03 20.15 -5.80
C VAL A 246 21.21 19.71 -6.67
N GLY A 247 20.91 19.31 -7.91
CA GLY A 247 21.88 18.79 -8.85
C GLY A 247 21.94 17.27 -8.96
N ASP A 248 21.39 16.53 -7.99
CA ASP A 248 21.33 15.06 -8.05
C ASP A 248 20.47 14.58 -9.22
N ILE A 249 20.82 13.43 -9.78
CA ILE A 249 20.01 12.77 -10.81
C ILE A 249 19.22 11.64 -10.15
N VAL A 250 17.92 11.62 -10.38
CA VAL A 250 17.01 10.63 -9.82
C VAL A 250 16.28 9.85 -10.90
N ASN A 251 15.90 8.62 -10.55
CA ASN A 251 15.19 7.70 -11.42
C ASN A 251 14.20 6.88 -10.57
N PRO A 252 12.97 6.57 -11.05
CA PRO A 252 12.00 5.75 -10.35
C PRO A 252 12.48 4.36 -9.91
N PHE A 253 13.48 3.80 -10.59
CA PHE A 253 14.04 2.47 -10.32
C PHE A 253 15.28 2.48 -9.41
N MET A 254 15.74 3.65 -9.00
CA MET A 254 16.83 3.80 -8.04
C MET A 254 16.31 3.77 -6.59
N ARG A 255 17.25 3.97 -5.65
CA ARG A 255 16.88 4.07 -4.23
C ARG A 255 15.93 5.25 -3.98
N PRO A 256 15.03 5.13 -3.00
CA PRO A 256 14.16 6.23 -2.59
C PRO A 256 14.95 7.48 -2.17
N ALA A 257 14.38 8.64 -2.43
CA ALA A 257 14.88 9.93 -2.00
C ALA A 257 14.87 10.11 -0.46
N GLY A 258 13.96 9.42 0.17
CA GLY A 258 13.69 9.38 1.60
C GLY A 258 12.50 8.48 1.89
N ILE A 259 12.09 8.45 3.14
CA ILE A 259 10.96 7.64 3.61
C ILE A 259 9.94 8.58 4.26
N LEU A 260 8.68 8.46 3.87
CA LEU A 260 7.57 9.15 4.52
C LEU A 260 6.91 8.20 5.52
N ILE A 261 6.89 8.59 6.78
CA ILE A 261 6.20 7.89 7.87
C ILE A 261 4.84 8.58 8.05
N PRO A 262 3.72 7.91 7.73
CA PRO A 262 2.39 8.49 7.86
C PRO A 262 2.06 8.88 9.31
N GLU A 263 1.26 9.90 9.49
CA GLU A 263 0.72 10.28 10.80
C GLU A 263 -0.11 9.11 11.38
N GLY A 264 0.10 8.79 12.67
CA GLY A 264 -0.54 7.64 13.31
C GLY A 264 0.04 6.27 12.94
N ALA A 265 1.17 6.23 12.21
CA ALA A 265 1.89 4.98 11.96
C ALA A 265 2.30 4.30 13.29
N GLY A 266 2.15 2.96 13.37
CA GLY A 266 2.50 2.17 14.55
C GLY A 266 1.48 2.19 15.69
N ARG A 267 0.28 2.73 15.49
CA ARG A 267 -0.75 2.76 16.54
C ARG A 267 -1.78 1.62 16.47
N ARG A 268 -1.66 0.73 15.47
CA ARG A 268 -2.72 -0.24 15.17
C ARG A 268 -2.45 -1.64 15.69
N ALA A 269 -1.27 -2.19 15.49
CA ALA A 269 -1.03 -3.59 15.80
C ALA A 269 0.44 -3.89 16.05
N ILE A 270 0.69 -4.98 16.77
CA ILE A 270 2.00 -5.57 17.02
C ILE A 270 2.13 -6.83 16.16
N GLN A 271 3.28 -7.01 15.53
CA GLN A 271 3.67 -8.26 14.90
C GLN A 271 4.50 -9.08 15.89
N ALA A 272 4.15 -10.34 16.09
CA ALA A 272 4.84 -11.25 16.99
C ALA A 272 5.19 -12.54 16.27
N GLY A 273 6.43 -13.00 16.38
CA GLY A 273 6.91 -14.26 15.83
C GLY A 273 6.86 -15.34 16.89
N PHE A 274 6.00 -16.36 16.74
CA PHE A 274 5.88 -17.50 17.67
C PHE A 274 6.52 -18.76 17.08
N GLY A 275 6.93 -19.69 17.95
CA GLY A 275 7.52 -20.95 17.54
C GLY A 275 6.53 -21.88 16.83
N GLN A 276 7.05 -22.87 16.11
CA GLN A 276 6.22 -23.81 15.33
C GLN A 276 5.34 -24.71 16.21
N ILE A 277 5.80 -25.07 17.39
CA ILE A 277 5.01 -25.88 18.34
C ILE A 277 3.82 -25.07 18.85
N GLU A 278 4.04 -23.82 19.15
CA GLU A 278 3.05 -22.85 19.63
C GLU A 278 1.98 -22.53 18.57
N ALA A 279 2.34 -22.66 17.29
CA ALA A 279 1.43 -22.50 16.17
C ALA A 279 0.18 -23.39 16.25
N GLN A 280 0.31 -24.57 16.88
CA GLN A 280 -0.80 -25.54 16.98
C GLN A 280 -1.94 -25.06 17.86
N VAL A 281 -1.67 -24.19 18.82
CA VAL A 281 -2.68 -23.66 19.77
C VAL A 281 -3.10 -22.23 19.43
N MET A 282 -2.33 -21.55 18.57
CA MET A 282 -2.58 -20.16 18.23
C MET A 282 -3.84 -20.01 17.36
N LYS A 283 -4.76 -19.15 17.77
CA LYS A 283 -6.03 -18.91 17.07
C LYS A 283 -6.39 -17.42 17.09
N VAL A 284 -7.08 -16.97 16.05
CA VAL A 284 -7.71 -15.65 16.03
C VAL A 284 -8.74 -15.55 17.16
N GLY A 285 -8.78 -14.42 17.85
CA GLY A 285 -9.64 -14.16 19.00
C GLY A 285 -9.02 -14.53 20.35
N MET A 286 -7.82 -15.14 20.39
CA MET A 286 -7.13 -15.37 21.66
C MET A 286 -6.77 -14.06 22.34
N VAL A 287 -6.95 -14.02 23.67
CA VAL A 287 -6.47 -12.91 24.50
C VAL A 287 -4.96 -13.01 24.62
N ALA A 288 -4.30 -11.89 24.52
CA ALA A 288 -2.86 -11.76 24.65
C ALA A 288 -2.50 -10.56 25.53
N GLU A 289 -1.31 -10.55 26.04
CA GLU A 289 -0.74 -9.42 26.77
C GLU A 289 0.65 -9.11 26.23
N VAL A 290 0.97 -7.83 26.15
CA VAL A 290 2.25 -7.37 25.62
C VAL A 290 2.86 -6.34 26.54
N THR A 291 4.19 -6.40 26.71
CA THR A 291 4.98 -5.35 27.35
C THR A 291 6.10 -4.94 26.41
N CYS A 292 6.33 -3.61 26.27
CA CYS A 292 7.29 -3.07 25.32
C CYS A 292 8.42 -2.31 26.00
N ILE A 293 9.62 -2.36 25.43
CA ILE A 293 10.82 -1.70 25.98
C ILE A 293 10.65 -0.18 26.08
N SER A 294 9.99 0.44 25.07
CA SER A 294 9.75 1.88 25.06
C SER A 294 8.71 2.36 26.07
N LYS A 295 7.88 1.45 26.62
CA LYS A 295 6.88 1.75 27.65
C LYS A 295 6.95 0.68 28.74
N PRO A 296 8.04 0.65 29.52
CA PRO A 296 8.24 -0.34 30.57
C PRO A 296 7.19 -0.20 31.67
N TRP A 297 7.09 -1.25 32.53
CA TRP A 297 6.12 -1.35 33.64
C TRP A 297 4.64 -1.36 33.21
N THR A 298 4.35 -1.36 31.92
CA THR A 298 2.99 -1.39 31.42
C THR A 298 2.75 -2.71 30.69
N VAL A 299 1.68 -3.40 31.06
CA VAL A 299 1.17 -4.56 30.34
C VAL A 299 -0.07 -4.12 29.56
N ILE A 300 -0.04 -4.33 28.26
CA ILE A 300 -1.08 -3.91 27.32
C ILE A 300 -1.91 -5.13 26.95
N PRO A 301 -3.21 -5.17 27.28
CA PRO A 301 -4.09 -6.24 26.86
C PRO A 301 -4.36 -6.16 25.36
N MET A 302 -4.20 -7.29 24.68
CA MET A 302 -4.27 -7.44 23.23
C MET A 302 -5.19 -8.60 22.87
N VAL A 303 -5.58 -8.64 21.60
CA VAL A 303 -6.30 -9.76 20.98
C VAL A 303 -5.58 -10.17 19.70
N VAL A 304 -5.52 -11.46 19.46
CA VAL A 304 -5.00 -12.03 18.20
C VAL A 304 -6.02 -11.77 17.10
N THR A 305 -5.64 -10.97 16.11
CA THR A 305 -6.49 -10.63 14.94
C THR A 305 -6.11 -11.38 13.69
N GLY A 306 -4.89 -11.88 13.59
CA GLY A 306 -4.43 -12.66 12.46
C GLY A 306 -3.31 -13.62 12.85
N VAL A 307 -3.36 -14.81 12.27
CA VAL A 307 -2.33 -15.85 12.39
C VAL A 307 -1.93 -16.27 10.99
N GLN A 308 -0.64 -16.27 10.69
CA GLN A 308 -0.13 -16.68 9.38
C GLN A 308 -0.09 -18.21 9.31
N ASP A 309 -0.70 -18.79 8.27
CA ASP A 309 -0.80 -20.24 8.09
C ASP A 309 0.46 -20.90 7.49
N PHE A 310 1.46 -20.12 7.14
CA PHE A 310 2.69 -20.59 6.52
C PHE A 310 3.92 -19.95 7.16
N ILE A 311 5.04 -20.68 7.10
CA ILE A 311 6.31 -20.26 7.67
C ILE A 311 7.20 -19.72 6.55
N ALA A 312 7.61 -18.45 6.65
CA ALA A 312 8.38 -17.77 5.62
C ALA A 312 9.73 -18.44 5.30
N ALA A 313 10.33 -19.13 6.26
CA ALA A 313 11.56 -19.89 6.05
C ALA A 313 11.43 -21.04 5.03
N GLY A 314 10.20 -21.53 4.78
CA GLY A 314 9.92 -22.54 3.75
C GLY A 314 9.64 -21.96 2.35
N GLN A 315 9.73 -20.65 2.17
CA GLN A 315 9.47 -20.03 0.87
C GLN A 315 10.54 -20.39 -0.15
N LEU A 316 10.14 -21.02 -1.25
CA LEU A 316 11.01 -21.22 -2.40
C LEU A 316 11.23 -19.89 -3.12
N ARG A 317 12.42 -19.33 -3.01
CA ARG A 317 12.81 -18.12 -3.74
C ARG A 317 13.45 -18.53 -5.06
N GLY A 318 12.80 -18.22 -6.17
CA GLY A 318 13.41 -18.28 -7.49
C GLY A 318 14.47 -17.17 -7.59
N GLY A 319 15.73 -17.54 -7.46
CA GLY A 319 16.87 -16.62 -7.53
C GLY A 319 18.08 -17.30 -8.16
N GLU A 320 19.01 -16.52 -8.70
CA GLU A 320 20.23 -17.00 -9.35
C GLU A 320 21.28 -17.56 -8.38
N GLN A 321 21.03 -17.48 -7.07
CA GLN A 321 21.96 -17.98 -6.03
C GLN A 321 21.48 -19.31 -5.46
N LEU A 322 22.44 -20.22 -5.26
CA LEU A 322 22.22 -21.46 -4.53
C LEU A 322 21.82 -21.15 -3.08
N ILE A 323 20.82 -21.86 -2.59
CA ILE A 323 20.35 -21.73 -1.21
C ILE A 323 21.38 -22.38 -0.27
N ASP A 324 21.90 -21.60 0.68
CA ASP A 324 22.79 -22.14 1.73
C ASP A 324 22.00 -23.07 2.65
N PRO A 325 22.41 -24.35 2.79
CA PRO A 325 21.75 -25.29 3.69
C PRO A 325 21.62 -24.78 5.14
N GLN A 326 22.55 -23.97 5.62
CA GLN A 326 22.49 -23.39 6.97
C GLN A 326 21.33 -22.40 7.14
N GLN A 327 20.88 -21.74 6.08
CA GLN A 327 19.69 -20.86 6.12
C GLN A 327 18.40 -21.66 6.20
N VAL A 328 18.35 -22.84 5.57
CA VAL A 328 17.19 -23.75 5.62
C VAL A 328 17.05 -24.43 6.98
N MET A 329 18.15 -24.66 7.69
CA MET A 329 18.16 -25.34 8.99
C MET A 329 17.67 -24.47 10.17
N ARG A 330 17.50 -23.16 10.01
CA ARG A 330 16.94 -22.33 11.08
C ARG A 330 15.43 -22.51 11.16
N PRO A 331 14.89 -22.94 12.32
CA PRO A 331 13.45 -23.05 12.49
C PRO A 331 12.81 -21.68 12.28
N GLY A 332 11.90 -21.59 11.31
CA GLY A 332 11.11 -20.38 11.12
C GLY A 332 10.05 -20.23 12.21
N THR A 333 9.55 -19.02 12.37
CA THR A 333 8.45 -18.66 13.24
C THR A 333 7.19 -18.39 12.44
N ILE A 334 6.01 -18.57 13.06
CA ILE A 334 4.74 -18.07 12.51
C ILE A 334 4.57 -16.61 12.89
N LEU A 335 4.03 -15.82 11.99
CA LEU A 335 3.71 -14.42 12.24
C LEU A 335 2.28 -14.30 12.74
N VAL A 336 2.12 -13.60 13.86
CA VAL A 336 0.83 -13.32 14.51
C VAL A 336 0.66 -11.82 14.63
N PHE A 337 -0.55 -11.33 14.35
CA PHE A 337 -0.94 -9.93 14.51
C PHE A 337 -1.77 -9.77 15.77
N LEU A 338 -1.38 -8.81 16.59
CA LEU A 338 -2.01 -8.49 17.87
C LEU A 338 -2.51 -7.05 17.82
N GLU A 339 -3.79 -6.84 18.11
CA GLU A 339 -4.37 -5.51 18.23
C GLU A 339 -4.75 -5.22 19.70
N PRO A 340 -4.67 -3.96 20.15
CA PRO A 340 -5.04 -3.61 21.50
C PRO A 340 -6.54 -3.85 21.74
N LEU A 341 -6.88 -4.38 22.88
CA LEU A 341 -8.27 -4.64 23.26
C LEU A 341 -9.07 -3.35 23.49
N TYR A 342 -8.39 -2.25 23.82
CA TYR A 342 -8.97 -0.94 24.04
C TYR A 342 -8.32 0.11 23.14
N GLU A 343 -9.13 1.07 22.68
CA GLU A 343 -8.61 2.21 21.92
C GLU A 343 -7.55 2.97 22.74
N GLY A 344 -6.48 3.40 22.08
CA GLY A 344 -5.36 4.09 22.74
C GLY A 344 -4.40 3.19 23.51
N GLY A 345 -4.60 1.87 23.54
CA GLY A 345 -3.74 0.94 24.29
C GLY A 345 -2.25 1.01 23.93
N LEU A 346 -1.94 1.35 22.67
CA LEU A 346 -0.57 1.53 22.18
C LEU A 346 -0.04 2.96 22.27
N GLU A 347 -0.78 3.89 22.87
CA GLU A 347 -0.31 5.25 23.07
C GLU A 347 0.93 5.28 24.00
N GLY A 348 1.93 6.06 23.59
CA GLY A 348 3.21 6.15 24.30
C GLY A 348 4.17 4.99 24.01
N VAL A 349 3.79 4.01 23.20
CA VAL A 349 4.73 3.01 22.66
C VAL A 349 5.37 3.58 21.38
N THR A 350 6.68 3.63 21.33
CA THR A 350 7.40 4.12 20.16
C THR A 350 7.28 3.12 19.00
N PRO A 351 6.87 3.52 17.78
CA PRO A 351 6.88 2.66 16.61
C PRO A 351 8.25 2.01 16.39
N GLY A 352 8.28 0.73 16.10
CA GLY A 352 9.52 -0.06 16.01
C GLY A 352 10.03 -0.60 17.33
N SER A 353 9.35 -0.32 18.47
CA SER A 353 9.75 -0.86 19.78
C SER A 353 9.67 -2.38 19.80
N SER A 354 10.69 -3.02 20.37
CA SER A 354 10.68 -4.43 20.69
C SER A 354 9.81 -4.68 21.92
N CYS A 355 9.05 -5.77 21.89
CA CYS A 355 8.09 -6.14 22.92
C CYS A 355 8.17 -7.64 23.23
N ILE A 356 7.67 -8.01 24.40
CA ILE A 356 7.42 -9.39 24.81
C ILE A 356 5.91 -9.60 24.70
N ALA A 357 5.49 -10.67 24.03
CA ALA A 357 4.08 -11.01 23.86
C ALA A 357 3.78 -12.40 24.38
N ASN A 358 2.71 -12.51 25.17
CA ASN A 358 2.15 -13.77 25.64
C ASN A 358 0.72 -13.89 25.14
N ALA A 359 0.33 -15.08 24.67
CA ALA A 359 -1.05 -15.40 24.32
C ALA A 359 -1.59 -16.49 25.26
N TYR A 360 -2.88 -16.43 25.56
CA TYR A 360 -3.50 -17.30 26.57
C TYR A 360 -4.60 -18.14 25.94
N THR A 361 -4.47 -19.45 26.02
CA THR A 361 -5.56 -20.36 25.69
C THR A 361 -6.61 -20.31 26.80
N SER A 362 -7.89 -20.18 26.45
CA SER A 362 -9.02 -20.31 27.35
C SER A 362 -9.87 -21.49 26.92
N ASN A 363 -10.15 -22.40 27.84
CA ASN A 363 -11.03 -23.54 27.64
C ASN A 363 -12.40 -23.33 28.33
N HIS A 364 -12.67 -22.13 28.82
CA HIS A 364 -13.87 -21.82 29.60
C HIS A 364 -15.16 -22.21 28.84
N ASP A 365 -15.31 -21.84 27.60
CA ASP A 365 -16.50 -22.11 26.81
C ASP A 365 -16.72 -23.62 26.58
N LEU A 366 -15.60 -24.35 26.36
CA LEU A 366 -15.64 -25.80 26.20
C LEU A 366 -16.04 -26.51 27.51
N ILE A 367 -15.56 -26.04 28.63
CA ILE A 367 -15.90 -26.55 29.97
C ILE A 367 -17.37 -26.22 30.31
N ALA A 368 -17.79 -24.97 30.07
CA ALA A 368 -19.14 -24.48 30.33
C ALA A 368 -20.21 -25.18 29.47
N SER A 369 -19.84 -25.66 28.28
CA SER A 369 -20.74 -26.40 27.40
C SER A 369 -21.18 -27.77 27.96
N GLY A 370 -20.52 -28.29 29.01
CA GLY A 370 -20.82 -29.60 29.63
C GLY A 370 -20.51 -30.79 28.74
N GLN A 371 -19.90 -30.62 27.58
CA GLN A 371 -19.57 -31.68 26.63
C GLN A 371 -18.31 -32.48 27.02
N VAL A 372 -17.64 -32.04 28.10
CA VAL A 372 -16.34 -32.59 28.52
C VAL A 372 -16.54 -33.46 29.74
N GLY A 373 -16.02 -34.70 29.71
CA GLY A 373 -16.03 -35.60 30.88
C GLY A 373 -15.22 -35.02 32.04
N ALA A 374 -15.55 -35.40 33.27
CA ALA A 374 -14.99 -34.83 34.51
C ALA A 374 -13.45 -34.82 34.57
N THR A 375 -12.80 -35.91 34.15
CA THR A 375 -11.32 -35.98 34.11
C THR A 375 -10.70 -35.01 33.11
N LYS A 376 -11.26 -34.91 31.90
CA LYS A 376 -10.81 -33.97 30.90
C LYS A 376 -11.08 -32.52 31.32
N GLY A 377 -12.23 -32.25 31.96
CA GLY A 377 -12.57 -30.96 32.54
C GLY A 377 -11.56 -30.51 33.59
N LEU A 378 -11.13 -31.41 34.49
CA LEU A 378 -10.09 -31.11 35.49
C LEU A 378 -8.76 -30.71 34.81
N VAL A 379 -8.35 -31.42 33.76
CA VAL A 379 -7.12 -31.11 33.02
C VAL A 379 -7.23 -29.74 32.35
N LEU A 380 -8.36 -29.43 31.72
CA LEU A 380 -8.57 -28.14 31.08
C LEU A 380 -8.60 -26.97 32.08
N HIS A 381 -9.20 -27.18 33.28
CA HIS A 381 -9.12 -26.20 34.35
C HIS A 381 -7.68 -25.99 34.85
N ALA A 382 -6.89 -27.07 34.94
CA ALA A 382 -5.48 -26.95 35.29
C ALA A 382 -4.68 -26.16 34.24
N VAL A 383 -4.95 -26.38 32.96
CA VAL A 383 -4.35 -25.60 31.85
C VAL A 383 -4.71 -24.10 31.98
N ASP A 384 -5.99 -23.77 32.15
CA ASP A 384 -6.43 -22.38 32.30
C ASP A 384 -5.82 -21.71 33.57
N ALA A 385 -5.70 -22.44 34.65
CA ALA A 385 -5.03 -21.98 35.91
C ALA A 385 -3.54 -21.67 35.69
N VAL A 386 -2.86 -22.48 34.88
CA VAL A 386 -1.44 -22.26 34.53
C VAL A 386 -1.28 -20.98 33.71
N GLY A 387 -2.28 -20.59 32.92
CA GLY A 387 -2.32 -19.30 32.21
C GLY A 387 -2.21 -18.09 33.14
N LEU A 388 -2.82 -18.15 34.34
CA LEU A 388 -2.68 -17.09 35.34
C LEU A 388 -1.24 -17.00 35.89
N VAL A 389 -0.56 -18.12 36.06
CA VAL A 389 0.86 -18.12 36.45
C VAL A 389 1.70 -17.48 35.36
N HIS A 390 1.42 -17.80 34.11
CA HIS A 390 2.12 -17.23 32.98
C HIS A 390 1.89 -15.69 32.81
N ALA A 391 0.68 -15.23 33.07
CA ALA A 391 0.35 -13.80 33.11
C ALA A 391 1.09 -13.07 34.25
N MET A 392 1.23 -13.71 35.40
CA MET A 392 2.02 -13.16 36.52
C MET A 392 3.51 -13.08 36.20
N ILE A 393 4.05 -14.04 35.45
CA ILE A 393 5.44 -14.04 34.98
C ILE A 393 5.66 -12.86 34.07
N LEU A 394 4.75 -12.56 33.12
CA LEU A 394 4.87 -11.40 32.24
C LEU A 394 4.89 -10.07 33.02
N ARG A 395 4.08 -9.95 34.09
CA ARG A 395 4.08 -8.74 34.95
C ARG A 395 5.40 -8.55 35.66
N ILE A 396 6.00 -9.64 36.12
CA ILE A 396 7.34 -9.63 36.73
C ILE A 396 8.40 -9.27 35.66
N GLN A 397 8.30 -9.84 34.47
CA GLN A 397 9.18 -9.47 33.35
C GLN A 397 9.04 -7.99 33.01
N ALA A 398 7.83 -7.44 32.97
CA ALA A 398 7.59 -6.02 32.73
C ALA A 398 8.26 -5.12 33.78
N LEU A 399 8.27 -5.54 35.05
CA LEU A 399 8.97 -4.83 36.14
C LEU A 399 10.49 -4.90 36.00
N LEU A 400 11.02 -6.06 35.58
CA LEU A 400 12.45 -6.28 35.43
C LEU A 400 13.01 -5.77 34.08
N LEU A 401 12.16 -5.50 33.10
CA LEU A 401 12.55 -5.13 31.73
C LEU A 401 13.55 -3.96 31.68
N PRO A 402 13.37 -2.84 32.40
CA PRO A 402 14.36 -1.76 32.42
C PRO A 402 15.72 -2.19 33.00
N ILE A 403 15.71 -3.03 34.01
CA ILE A 403 16.94 -3.54 34.62
C ILE A 403 17.65 -4.46 33.64
N GLN A 404 16.92 -5.35 32.98
CA GLN A 404 17.47 -6.25 31.97
C GLN A 404 18.08 -5.48 30.79
N THR A 405 17.40 -4.44 30.31
CA THR A 405 17.88 -3.64 29.16
C THR A 405 19.03 -2.70 29.52
N LEU A 406 19.01 -2.10 30.71
CA LEU A 406 20.03 -1.11 31.11
C LEU A 406 21.28 -1.75 31.77
N VAL A 407 21.11 -2.89 32.46
CA VAL A 407 22.19 -3.50 33.22
C VAL A 407 22.77 -4.72 32.50
N PHE A 408 21.93 -5.56 31.90
CA PHE A 408 22.32 -6.83 31.28
C PHE A 408 22.25 -6.81 29.75
N GLY A 409 21.58 -5.80 29.14
CA GLY A 409 21.62 -5.54 27.70
C GLY A 409 23.00 -5.04 27.33
N GLY A 410 23.95 -5.97 27.25
CA GLY A 410 25.34 -5.67 26.93
C GLY A 410 25.47 -4.95 25.59
N HIS A 411 26.32 -3.97 25.62
CA HIS A 411 26.81 -3.16 24.48
C HIS A 411 27.36 -4.00 23.35
#